data_ea986225e9d41f7a7c4f771e08304131
#
_entry.id   ea986225e9d41f7a7c4f771e08304131
#
_cell.length_a   1.000
_cell.length_b   1.000
_cell.length_c   1.000
_cell.angle_alpha   90.00
_cell.angle_beta   90.00
_cell.angle_gamma   90.00
#
_symmetry.space_group_name_H-M   'P 1'
#
loop_
_entity.id
_entity.type
_entity.pdbx_description
1 polymer ?
#
loop_
_entity_poly.entity_id
_entity_poly.type
_entity_poly.pdbx_seq_one_letter_code
_entity_poly.pdbx_strand_id
1 'polypeptide(L)'
;MIVDHTSIDEQIAVLQMAALEADLFGRGAWSEQSIRQEFQAPARTYLFDIDDDGKTADCGIAGCVVVDEPVAGSVAGDSARQQPVVRGYAGFWYDGDDAEIMTIGVGRRFQRQGIAASLMEALIARAREQGAKRMLLEVRVDNTPALALYERFGFAKMGLRKRYYQPEGIDAYTMSLELEPRIVGFAAAEQ
;
A
#
# COMPACT_ATOMS: atom_id res chain seq x y z
N MET A 1 -9.34 10.15 -0.35
CA MET A 1 -8.71 10.54 0.96
C MET A 1 -7.81 9.40 1.42
N ILE A 2 -6.63 9.72 2.00
CA ILE A 2 -5.74 8.67 2.56
C ILE A 2 -5.97 8.54 4.05
N VAL A 3 -6.15 7.31 4.51
CA VAL A 3 -6.41 6.95 5.91
C VAL A 3 -5.54 5.77 6.33
N ASP A 4 -5.29 5.65 7.63
CA ASP A 4 -4.65 4.47 8.21
C ASP A 4 -5.63 3.29 8.22
N HIS A 5 -5.13 2.04 8.09
CA HIS A 5 -5.99 0.84 8.09
C HIS A 5 -6.85 0.73 9.36
N THR A 6 -6.38 1.25 10.49
CA THR A 6 -7.12 1.25 11.77
C THR A 6 -8.32 2.21 11.77
N SER A 7 -8.42 3.08 10.78
CA SER A 7 -9.55 4.03 10.62
C SER A 7 -10.72 3.46 9.82
N ILE A 8 -10.58 2.22 9.31
CA ILE A 8 -11.61 1.50 8.57
C ILE A 8 -11.94 0.22 9.35
N ASP A 9 -13.17 -0.26 9.25
CA ASP A 9 -13.51 -1.59 9.77
C ASP A 9 -12.55 -2.65 9.18
N GLU A 10 -11.91 -3.44 10.04
CA GLU A 10 -10.89 -4.42 9.64
C GLU A 10 -11.42 -5.41 8.60
N GLN A 11 -12.67 -5.88 8.77
CA GLN A 11 -13.26 -6.82 7.84
C GLN A 11 -13.43 -6.20 6.45
N ILE A 12 -13.88 -4.93 6.38
CA ILE A 12 -14.03 -4.19 5.14
C ILE A 12 -12.66 -3.97 4.48
N ALA A 13 -11.68 -3.52 5.25
CA ALA A 13 -10.31 -3.29 4.77
C ALA A 13 -9.70 -4.56 4.16
N VAL A 14 -9.81 -5.69 4.88
CA VAL A 14 -9.29 -6.99 4.42
C VAL A 14 -9.97 -7.46 3.14
N LEU A 15 -11.32 -7.45 3.10
CA LEU A 15 -12.06 -7.92 1.93
C LEU A 15 -11.76 -7.10 0.69
N GLN A 16 -11.75 -5.77 0.81
CA GLN A 16 -11.50 -4.90 -0.33
C GLN A 16 -10.04 -4.95 -0.78
N MET A 17 -9.08 -5.03 0.15
CA MET A 17 -7.67 -5.21 -0.21
C MET A 17 -7.45 -6.55 -0.90
N ALA A 18 -8.02 -7.66 -0.40
CA ALA A 18 -7.90 -8.97 -1.02
C ALA A 18 -8.49 -9.01 -2.44
N ALA A 19 -9.61 -8.33 -2.66
CA ALA A 19 -10.19 -8.20 -3.99
C ALA A 19 -9.28 -7.43 -4.96
N LEU A 20 -8.65 -6.35 -4.50
CA LEU A 20 -7.67 -5.59 -5.28
C LEU A 20 -6.41 -6.42 -5.56
N GLU A 21 -5.87 -7.12 -4.56
CA GLU A 21 -4.73 -8.03 -4.71
C GLU A 21 -5.02 -9.09 -5.80
N ALA A 22 -6.16 -9.75 -5.74
CA ALA A 22 -6.56 -10.76 -6.72
C ALA A 22 -6.64 -10.19 -8.15
N ASP A 23 -7.20 -8.98 -8.32
CA ASP A 23 -7.27 -8.30 -9.63
C ASP A 23 -5.89 -7.88 -10.16
N LEU A 24 -5.00 -7.40 -9.28
CA LEU A 24 -3.71 -6.83 -9.67
C LEU A 24 -2.62 -7.90 -9.85
N PHE A 25 -2.56 -8.88 -8.96
CA PHE A 25 -1.42 -9.81 -8.85
C PHE A 25 -1.79 -11.27 -9.14
N GLY A 26 -3.07 -11.60 -9.29
CA GLY A 26 -3.52 -12.94 -9.67
C GLY A 26 -2.97 -14.02 -8.73
N ARG A 27 -2.11 -14.93 -9.26
CA ARG A 27 -1.54 -16.04 -8.45
C ARG A 27 -0.58 -15.57 -7.35
N GLY A 28 -0.03 -14.38 -7.45
CA GLY A 28 0.84 -13.77 -6.44
C GLY A 28 0.09 -12.94 -5.39
N ALA A 29 -1.24 -12.87 -5.48
CA ALA A 29 -2.06 -12.10 -4.58
C ALA A 29 -2.02 -12.62 -3.13
N TRP A 30 -2.06 -11.71 -2.19
CA TRP A 30 -2.22 -12.05 -0.78
C TRP A 30 -3.66 -12.52 -0.51
N SER A 31 -3.78 -13.57 0.30
CA SER A 31 -5.08 -14.03 0.78
C SER A 31 -5.61 -13.12 1.90
N GLU A 32 -6.92 -13.16 2.15
CA GLU A 32 -7.52 -12.47 3.30
C GLU A 32 -6.81 -12.82 4.63
N GLN A 33 -6.46 -14.11 4.79
CA GLN A 33 -5.75 -14.57 5.99
C GLN A 33 -4.36 -13.92 6.08
N SER A 34 -3.61 -13.83 4.98
CA SER A 34 -2.29 -13.20 4.96
C SER A 34 -2.40 -11.70 5.27
N ILE A 35 -3.41 -11.01 4.72
CA ILE A 35 -3.66 -9.59 4.97
C ILE A 35 -3.99 -9.35 6.45
N ARG A 36 -4.84 -10.20 7.08
CA ARG A 36 -5.13 -10.11 8.52
C ARG A 36 -3.87 -10.29 9.36
N GLN A 37 -3.02 -11.27 9.00
CA GLN A 37 -1.76 -11.49 9.71
C GLN A 37 -0.83 -10.29 9.60
N GLU A 38 -0.77 -9.66 8.42
CA GLU A 38 0.01 -8.44 8.23
C GLU A 38 -0.52 -7.26 9.05
N PHE A 39 -1.84 -7.04 9.12
CA PHE A 39 -2.41 -5.96 9.92
C PHE A 39 -2.17 -6.15 11.43
N GLN A 40 -2.09 -7.38 11.89
CA GLN A 40 -1.86 -7.73 13.28
C GLN A 40 -0.37 -7.87 13.64
N ALA A 41 0.52 -7.92 12.64
CA ALA A 41 1.94 -8.05 12.87
C ALA A 41 2.53 -6.73 13.40
N PRO A 42 3.54 -6.81 14.31
CA PRO A 42 4.15 -5.63 14.87
C PRO A 42 4.91 -4.83 13.83
N ALA A 43 5.00 -3.52 14.04
CA ALA A 43 5.74 -2.58 13.22
C ALA A 43 5.28 -2.54 11.75
N ARG A 44 3.99 -2.79 11.51
CA ARG A 44 3.35 -2.66 10.19
C ARG A 44 2.58 -1.35 10.10
N THR A 45 2.68 -0.73 8.96
CA THR A 45 1.88 0.45 8.60
C THR A 45 1.19 0.17 7.28
N TYR A 46 -0.14 0.28 7.25
CA TYR A 46 -0.94 0.17 6.04
C TYR A 46 -1.82 1.40 5.87
N LEU A 47 -1.78 2.00 4.69
CA LEU A 47 -2.54 3.17 4.30
C LEU A 47 -3.47 2.80 3.15
N PHE A 48 -4.68 3.35 3.18
CA PHE A 48 -5.69 3.17 2.15
C PHE A 48 -6.06 4.52 1.54
N ASP A 49 -6.17 4.56 0.22
CA ASP A 49 -6.90 5.62 -0.46
C ASP A 49 -8.36 5.20 -0.60
N ILE A 50 -9.24 5.95 0.06
CA ILE A 50 -10.68 5.69 0.08
C ILE A 50 -11.47 6.79 -0.61
N ASP A 51 -12.59 6.39 -1.22
CA ASP A 51 -13.65 7.27 -1.68
C ASP A 51 -14.80 7.24 -0.66
N ASP A 52 -15.01 8.35 0.04
CA ASP A 52 -16.05 8.49 1.06
C ASP A 52 -17.33 9.15 0.46
N ASP A 53 -17.25 9.67 -0.76
CA ASP A 53 -18.32 10.44 -1.39
C ASP A 53 -19.48 9.59 -1.94
N GLY A 54 -19.40 8.26 -1.87
CA GLY A 54 -20.44 7.35 -2.38
C GLY A 54 -20.71 7.45 -3.90
N LYS A 55 -19.89 8.22 -4.63
CA LYS A 55 -20.08 8.47 -6.08
C LYS A 55 -19.68 7.29 -6.96
N THR A 56 -19.03 6.28 -6.40
CA THR A 56 -18.59 5.08 -7.12
C THR A 56 -19.44 3.86 -6.76
N ALA A 57 -20.75 4.04 -6.56
CA ALA A 57 -21.70 2.98 -6.18
C ALA A 57 -21.81 1.82 -7.20
N ASP A 58 -21.12 1.89 -8.34
CA ASP A 58 -20.98 0.77 -9.28
C ASP A 58 -19.63 0.09 -9.10
N CYS A 59 -19.47 -0.55 -7.94
CA CYS A 59 -18.28 -1.29 -7.58
C CYS A 59 -18.29 -2.67 -8.25
N GLY A 60 -17.99 -2.75 -9.55
CA GLY A 60 -17.87 -4.02 -10.30
C GLY A 60 -16.75 -4.97 -9.82
N ILE A 61 -16.34 -4.91 -8.56
CA ILE A 61 -15.44 -5.87 -7.93
C ILE A 61 -16.29 -6.90 -7.18
N ALA A 62 -16.13 -8.18 -7.50
CA ALA A 62 -16.68 -9.28 -6.69
C ALA A 62 -16.10 -9.17 -5.27
N GLY A 63 -16.93 -8.77 -4.31
CA GLY A 63 -16.52 -8.50 -2.92
C GLY A 63 -16.98 -7.13 -2.39
N CYS A 64 -17.48 -6.25 -3.25
CA CYS A 64 -18.25 -5.10 -2.82
C CYS A 64 -19.65 -5.60 -2.43
N VAL A 65 -19.83 -6.02 -1.19
CA VAL A 65 -21.14 -6.42 -0.68
C VAL A 65 -21.95 -5.15 -0.47
N VAL A 66 -22.80 -4.82 -1.45
CA VAL A 66 -23.98 -4.01 -1.17
C VAL A 66 -24.89 -4.93 -0.36
N VAL A 67 -24.90 -4.79 0.94
CA VAL A 67 -25.90 -5.46 1.80
C VAL A 67 -27.24 -4.77 1.58
N ASP A 68 -27.92 -5.18 0.51
CA ASP A 68 -29.29 -4.76 0.17
C ASP A 68 -30.30 -5.81 0.67
N GLU A 69 -30.15 -6.25 1.92
CA GLU A 69 -31.18 -7.03 2.61
C GLU A 69 -31.52 -6.34 3.94
N PRO A 70 -32.73 -5.78 4.08
CA PRO A 70 -33.19 -5.31 5.39
C PRO A 70 -33.44 -6.53 6.27
N VAL A 71 -32.59 -6.74 7.27
CA VAL A 71 -32.91 -7.65 8.38
C VAL A 71 -34.16 -7.09 9.05
N ALA A 72 -35.26 -7.81 8.95
CA ALA A 72 -36.54 -7.45 9.54
C ALA A 72 -36.37 -7.29 11.06
N GLY A 73 -36.37 -6.04 11.54
CA GLY A 73 -36.36 -5.75 12.97
C GLY A 73 -35.59 -4.50 13.43
N SER A 74 -34.94 -3.73 12.56
CA SER A 74 -34.29 -2.48 12.99
C SER A 74 -35.20 -1.28 12.77
N VAL A 75 -35.41 -0.53 13.85
CA VAL A 75 -36.13 0.76 13.90
C VAL A 75 -35.54 1.74 12.88
N ALA A 76 -36.43 2.35 12.08
CA ALA A 76 -36.12 3.40 11.14
C ALA A 76 -35.40 4.57 11.86
N GLY A 77 -34.19 4.91 11.43
CA GLY A 77 -33.53 6.12 11.95
C GLY A 77 -32.02 6.19 11.89
N ASP A 78 -31.33 5.40 11.04
CA ASP A 78 -29.92 5.71 10.75
C ASP A 78 -29.68 5.56 9.25
N SER A 79 -29.29 6.69 8.63
CA SER A 79 -28.92 6.73 7.21
C SER A 79 -27.92 5.61 6.96
N ALA A 80 -28.22 4.67 6.06
CA ALA A 80 -27.29 3.65 5.64
C ALA A 80 -25.98 4.33 5.22
N ARG A 81 -24.98 4.35 6.10
CA ARG A 81 -23.64 4.86 5.78
C ARG A 81 -23.09 3.95 4.72
N GLN A 82 -23.00 4.45 3.50
CA GLN A 82 -22.33 3.75 2.43
C GLN A 82 -20.91 3.41 2.89
N GLN A 83 -20.53 2.14 2.73
CA GLN A 83 -19.19 1.70 3.10
C GLN A 83 -18.14 2.41 2.22
N PRO A 84 -17.02 2.85 2.79
CA PRO A 84 -15.97 3.49 2.01
C PRO A 84 -15.44 2.51 0.95
N VAL A 85 -15.19 3.01 -0.25
CA VAL A 85 -14.59 2.23 -1.32
C VAL A 85 -13.09 2.41 -1.30
N VAL A 86 -12.33 1.32 -1.12
CA VAL A 86 -10.87 1.33 -1.21
C VAL A 86 -10.46 1.35 -2.68
N ARG A 87 -9.79 2.42 -3.10
CA ARG A 87 -9.30 2.62 -4.47
C ARG A 87 -7.86 2.16 -4.65
N GLY A 88 -7.10 2.19 -3.57
CA GLY A 88 -5.71 1.75 -3.53
C GLY A 88 -5.21 1.61 -2.10
N TYR A 89 -4.10 0.95 -1.94
CA TYR A 89 -3.48 0.67 -0.65
C TYR A 89 -1.96 0.64 -0.79
N ALA A 90 -1.27 0.86 0.32
CA ALA A 90 0.17 0.68 0.41
C ALA A 90 0.57 0.37 1.85
N GLY A 91 1.65 -0.40 2.04
CA GLY A 91 2.11 -0.73 3.38
C GLY A 91 3.61 -0.98 3.43
N PHE A 92 4.19 -0.75 4.61
CA PHE A 92 5.58 -1.06 4.90
C PHE A 92 5.74 -1.73 6.26
N TRP A 93 6.84 -2.44 6.41
CA TRP A 93 7.39 -2.90 7.68
C TRP A 93 8.54 -2.01 8.12
N TYR A 94 8.60 -1.65 9.41
CA TYR A 94 9.68 -0.88 10.00
C TYR A 94 10.46 -1.77 10.97
N ASP A 95 11.75 -1.99 10.69
CA ASP A 95 12.61 -2.85 11.52
C ASP A 95 13.30 -2.13 12.68
N GLY A 96 13.06 -0.83 12.82
CA GLY A 96 13.70 0.05 13.79
C GLY A 96 14.77 0.97 13.19
N ASP A 97 15.18 0.73 11.95
CA ASP A 97 16.18 1.51 11.20
C ASP A 97 15.69 1.82 9.78
N ASP A 98 15.21 0.82 9.05
CA ASP A 98 14.71 0.94 7.69
C ASP A 98 13.22 0.61 7.59
N ALA A 99 12.52 1.21 6.63
CA ALA A 99 11.15 0.89 6.26
C ALA A 99 11.15 0.11 4.94
N GLU A 100 10.63 -1.12 4.92
CA GLU A 100 10.53 -1.93 3.71
C GLU A 100 9.10 -1.92 3.18
N ILE A 101 8.89 -1.44 1.94
CA ILE A 101 7.58 -1.48 1.30
C ILE A 101 7.22 -2.93 1.00
N MET A 102 6.13 -3.40 1.62
CA MET A 102 5.63 -4.75 1.46
C MET A 102 4.76 -4.89 0.22
N THR A 103 3.92 -3.89 -0.03
CA THR A 103 3.00 -3.86 -1.16
C THR A 103 2.54 -2.45 -1.45
N ILE A 104 2.19 -2.19 -2.72
CA ILE A 104 1.45 -1.01 -3.16
C ILE A 104 0.57 -1.39 -4.35
N GLY A 105 -0.71 -1.07 -4.30
CA GLY A 105 -1.67 -1.39 -5.33
C GLY A 105 -2.72 -0.30 -5.51
N VAL A 106 -3.13 -0.09 -6.77
CA VAL A 106 -4.24 0.80 -7.14
C VAL A 106 -5.14 0.04 -8.10
N GLY A 107 -6.41 -0.09 -7.75
CA GLY A 107 -7.41 -0.78 -8.57
C GLY A 107 -7.40 -0.27 -10.01
N ARG A 108 -7.51 -1.18 -11.01
CA ARG A 108 -7.29 -0.88 -12.44
C ARG A 108 -8.11 0.33 -12.90
N ARG A 109 -9.36 0.47 -12.47
CA ARG A 109 -10.25 1.57 -12.82
C ARG A 109 -9.88 2.91 -12.18
N PHE A 110 -9.05 2.89 -11.14
CA PHE A 110 -8.59 4.08 -10.41
C PHE A 110 -7.15 4.46 -10.76
N GLN A 111 -6.50 3.72 -11.66
CA GLN A 111 -5.15 4.02 -12.09
C GLN A 111 -5.10 5.34 -12.89
N ARG A 112 -3.91 5.93 -12.99
CA ARG A 112 -3.63 7.19 -13.71
C ARG A 112 -4.34 8.43 -13.13
N GLN A 113 -4.84 8.35 -11.89
CA GLN A 113 -5.48 9.45 -11.17
C GLN A 113 -4.58 10.03 -10.05
N GLY A 114 -3.30 9.65 -10.00
CA GLY A 114 -2.35 10.14 -9.00
C GLY A 114 -2.37 9.37 -7.67
N ILE A 115 -3.28 8.40 -7.47
CA ILE A 115 -3.47 7.69 -6.19
C ILE A 115 -2.17 7.02 -5.71
N ALA A 116 -1.45 6.32 -6.60
CA ALA A 116 -0.18 5.69 -6.22
C ALA A 116 0.87 6.71 -5.75
N ALA A 117 0.90 7.91 -6.35
CA ALA A 117 1.80 8.98 -5.91
C ALA A 117 1.41 9.51 -4.53
N SER A 118 0.12 9.76 -4.30
CA SER A 118 -0.38 10.20 -3.00
C SER A 118 -0.15 9.16 -1.90
N LEU A 119 -0.35 7.87 -2.19
CA LEU A 119 -0.02 6.77 -1.26
C LEU A 119 1.48 6.75 -0.94
N MET A 120 2.35 6.89 -1.96
CA MET A 120 3.80 6.92 -1.77
C MET A 120 4.24 8.13 -0.92
N GLU A 121 3.69 9.32 -1.16
CA GLU A 121 3.95 10.51 -0.35
C GLU A 121 3.58 10.27 1.12
N ALA A 122 2.41 9.69 1.36
CA ALA A 122 1.94 9.37 2.71
C ALA A 122 2.80 8.30 3.39
N LEU A 123 3.23 7.24 2.67
CA LEU A 123 4.14 6.22 3.20
C LEU A 123 5.48 6.82 3.60
N ILE A 124 6.08 7.65 2.74
CA ILE A 124 7.36 8.32 3.01
C ILE A 124 7.23 9.22 4.25
N ALA A 125 6.14 10.01 4.35
CA ALA A 125 5.89 10.85 5.51
C ALA A 125 5.78 10.01 6.79
N ARG A 126 4.99 8.92 6.76
CA ARG A 126 4.81 8.03 7.91
C ARG A 126 6.10 7.31 8.32
N ALA A 127 6.91 6.87 7.37
CA ALA A 127 8.21 6.24 7.65
C ALA A 127 9.18 7.23 8.33
N ARG A 128 9.20 8.50 7.88
CA ARG A 128 9.99 9.57 8.53
C ARG A 128 9.51 9.86 9.95
N GLU A 129 8.19 9.91 10.17
CA GLU A 129 7.61 10.10 11.50
C GLU A 129 7.98 8.98 12.48
N GLN A 130 8.17 7.75 11.98
CA GLN A 130 8.63 6.61 12.76
C GLN A 130 10.15 6.56 12.96
N GLY A 131 10.90 7.47 12.32
CA GLY A 131 12.36 7.56 12.44
C GLY A 131 13.13 6.65 11.48
N ALA A 132 12.49 6.18 10.40
CA ALA A 132 13.17 5.38 9.39
C ALA A 132 14.22 6.22 8.66
N LYS A 133 15.43 5.67 8.51
CA LYS A 133 16.54 6.31 7.81
C LYS A 133 16.44 6.12 6.31
N ARG A 134 15.94 4.98 5.88
CA ARG A 134 15.77 4.62 4.47
C ARG A 134 14.42 3.94 4.26
N MET A 135 13.95 4.01 3.01
CA MET A 135 12.85 3.18 2.55
C MET A 135 13.34 2.25 1.46
N LEU A 136 13.05 0.96 1.60
CA LEU A 136 13.51 -0.12 0.73
C LEU A 136 12.32 -0.75 0.01
N LEU A 137 12.56 -1.33 -1.16
CA LEU A 137 11.57 -2.14 -1.88
C LEU A 137 12.23 -3.14 -2.85
N GLU A 138 11.46 -4.16 -3.23
CA GLU A 138 11.71 -4.98 -4.40
C GLU A 138 10.64 -4.75 -5.46
N VAL A 139 11.06 -4.68 -6.71
CA VAL A 139 10.15 -4.51 -7.84
C VAL A 139 10.58 -5.35 -9.03
N ARG A 140 9.61 -5.97 -9.73
CA ARG A 140 9.87 -6.71 -10.96
C ARG A 140 10.56 -5.81 -11.98
N VAL A 141 11.59 -6.34 -12.66
CA VAL A 141 12.34 -5.60 -13.68
C VAL A 141 11.48 -5.15 -14.87
N ASP A 142 10.37 -5.84 -15.12
CA ASP A 142 9.41 -5.56 -16.20
C ASP A 142 8.23 -4.66 -15.79
N ASN A 143 8.13 -4.29 -14.51
CA ASN A 143 7.07 -3.39 -14.01
C ASN A 143 7.42 -1.92 -14.27
N THR A 144 7.42 -1.52 -15.53
CA THR A 144 7.77 -0.15 -15.98
C THR A 144 6.96 0.95 -15.27
N PRO A 145 5.63 0.81 -15.04
CA PRO A 145 4.87 1.84 -14.33
C PRO A 145 5.31 2.04 -12.88
N ALA A 146 5.62 0.96 -12.16
CA ALA A 146 6.10 1.04 -10.79
C ALA A 146 7.51 1.61 -10.72
N LEU A 147 8.40 1.19 -11.62
CA LEU A 147 9.76 1.73 -11.73
C LEU A 147 9.74 3.25 -11.95
N ALA A 148 8.90 3.74 -12.87
CA ALA A 148 8.76 5.18 -13.13
C ALA A 148 8.23 5.94 -11.89
N LEU A 149 7.32 5.34 -11.12
CA LEU A 149 6.84 5.90 -9.86
C LEU A 149 7.99 6.02 -8.85
N TYR A 150 8.71 4.94 -8.60
CA TYR A 150 9.79 4.92 -7.61
C TYR A 150 10.94 5.86 -7.98
N GLU A 151 11.37 5.87 -9.25
CA GLU A 151 12.40 6.79 -9.74
C GLU A 151 11.97 8.27 -9.58
N ARG A 152 10.70 8.60 -9.81
CA ARG A 152 10.15 9.94 -9.57
C ARG A 152 10.25 10.38 -8.10
N PHE A 153 10.12 9.44 -7.16
CA PHE A 153 10.27 9.70 -5.73
C PHE A 153 11.72 9.66 -5.24
N GLY A 154 12.67 9.40 -6.14
CA GLY A 154 14.10 9.41 -5.83
C GLY A 154 14.65 8.07 -5.36
N PHE A 155 13.91 6.97 -5.52
CA PHE A 155 14.47 5.65 -5.27
C PHE A 155 15.57 5.34 -6.27
N ALA A 156 16.70 4.87 -5.78
CA ALA A 156 17.83 4.42 -6.57
C ALA A 156 17.94 2.91 -6.56
N LYS A 157 18.34 2.31 -7.70
CA LYS A 157 18.60 0.87 -7.79
C LYS A 157 19.85 0.53 -6.99
N MET A 158 19.75 -0.43 -6.08
CA MET A 158 20.86 -0.95 -5.26
C MET A 158 21.43 -2.26 -5.84
N GLY A 159 20.57 -3.11 -6.40
CA GLY A 159 20.96 -4.43 -6.85
C GLY A 159 19.89 -5.13 -7.68
N LEU A 160 20.23 -6.37 -8.05
CA LEU A 160 19.37 -7.27 -8.82
C LEU A 160 19.29 -8.62 -8.12
N ARG A 161 18.07 -9.07 -7.79
CA ARG A 161 17.78 -10.42 -7.31
C ARG A 161 17.30 -11.26 -8.49
N LYS A 162 18.11 -12.22 -8.93
CA LYS A 162 17.76 -13.09 -10.06
C LYS A 162 16.66 -14.07 -9.67
N ARG A 163 15.69 -14.26 -10.57
CA ARG A 163 14.58 -15.22 -10.43
C ARG A 163 13.79 -15.06 -9.12
N TYR A 164 13.63 -13.83 -8.67
CA TYR A 164 12.97 -13.54 -7.39
C TYR A 164 11.48 -13.88 -7.42
N TYR A 165 10.78 -13.48 -8.48
CA TYR A 165 9.34 -13.72 -8.64
C TYR A 165 9.10 -15.09 -9.27
N GLN A 166 8.50 -16.00 -8.51
CA GLN A 166 8.14 -17.35 -8.94
C GLN A 166 6.64 -17.43 -9.27
N PRO A 167 6.19 -18.29 -10.18
CA PRO A 167 6.98 -19.32 -10.91
C PRO A 167 7.65 -18.82 -12.20
N GLU A 168 7.42 -17.55 -12.60
CA GLU A 168 7.87 -17.00 -13.89
C GLU A 168 9.41 -16.82 -13.95
N GLY A 169 10.07 -16.84 -12.80
CA GLY A 169 11.52 -16.66 -12.71
C GLY A 169 11.97 -15.24 -13.08
N ILE A 170 11.10 -14.24 -12.84
CA ILE A 170 11.41 -12.86 -13.18
C ILE A 170 12.33 -12.25 -12.13
N ASP A 171 13.30 -11.48 -12.58
CA ASP A 171 14.24 -10.77 -11.72
C ASP A 171 13.56 -9.60 -11.00
N ALA A 172 14.09 -9.21 -9.84
CA ALA A 172 13.70 -8.02 -9.12
C ALA A 172 14.85 -7.03 -8.99
N TYR A 173 14.58 -5.75 -9.17
CA TYR A 173 15.45 -4.72 -8.64
C TYR A 173 15.17 -4.54 -7.15
N THR A 174 16.24 -4.43 -6.36
CA THR A 174 16.18 -3.83 -5.02
C THR A 174 16.45 -2.34 -5.17
N MET A 175 15.60 -1.51 -4.55
CA MET A 175 15.73 -0.05 -4.62
C MET A 175 15.68 0.56 -3.22
N SER A 176 16.31 1.72 -3.04
CA SER A 176 16.28 2.48 -1.79
C SER A 176 16.05 3.96 -2.00
N LEU A 177 15.42 4.58 -1.02
CA LEU A 177 15.28 6.02 -0.86
C LEU A 177 15.85 6.41 0.50
N GLU A 178 16.83 7.33 0.53
CA GLU A 178 17.33 7.92 1.77
C GLU A 178 16.28 8.90 2.32
N LEU A 179 15.85 8.70 3.57
CA LEU A 179 14.83 9.52 4.22
C LEU A 179 15.42 10.63 5.09
N GLU A 180 16.60 10.38 5.65
CA GLU A 180 17.37 11.38 6.39
C GLU A 180 18.47 11.98 5.51
N PRO A 181 18.75 13.29 5.62
CA PRO A 181 19.90 13.85 4.95
C PRO A 181 21.17 13.22 5.52
N ARG A 182 22.01 12.64 4.68
CA ARG A 182 23.29 12.08 5.04
C ARG A 182 24.19 13.23 5.55
N ILE A 183 24.35 13.34 6.86
CA ILE A 183 25.33 14.27 7.46
C ILE A 183 26.70 13.66 7.22
N VAL A 184 27.35 14.03 6.12
CA VAL A 184 28.77 13.72 5.90
C VAL A 184 29.57 14.72 6.73
N GLY A 185 29.77 14.38 8.01
CA GLY A 185 30.67 15.16 8.88
C GLY A 185 32.11 14.94 8.45
N PHE A 186 32.66 15.85 7.68
CA PHE A 186 34.12 16.04 7.66
C PHE A 186 34.49 16.73 8.96
N ALA A 187 34.98 16.00 9.94
CA ALA A 187 35.74 16.56 11.03
C ALA A 187 37.04 17.12 10.41
N ALA A 188 37.11 18.44 10.21
CA ALA A 188 38.38 19.09 9.95
C ALA A 188 39.24 18.86 11.19
N ALA A 189 40.32 18.08 11.06
CA ALA A 189 41.35 18.00 12.07
C ALA A 189 42.04 19.39 12.09
N GLU A 190 41.80 20.16 13.15
CA GLU A 190 42.64 21.31 13.49
C GLU A 190 43.98 20.77 13.95
N GLN A 191 45.03 21.19 13.23
CA GLN A 191 46.44 21.07 13.66
C GLN A 191 46.81 22.25 14.54
#